data_810c6fbad53ff3c33f38b7fcc0fd2738
#
_entry.id   810c6fbad53ff3c33f38b7fcc0fd2738
#
_cell.length_a   1.000
_cell.length_b   1.000
_cell.length_c   1.000
_cell.angle_alpha   90.00
_cell.angle_beta   90.00
_cell.angle_gamma   90.00
#
_symmetry.space_group_name_H-M   'P 1'
#
loop_
_entity.id
_entity.type
_entity.pdbx_description
1 polymer ?
#
loop_
_entity_poly.entity_id
_entity_poly.type
_entity_poly.pdbx_seq_one_letter_code
_entity_poly.pdbx_strand_id
1 'polypeptide(L)'
;NPVLAQLKAEGMKREELSAIFLKDAKQNWKGSSEKVNVYTRSDAAGAAETWAKYLGGKAQEELKGVAVFGDPGLADAVKKDKNGIGYNNVIYAYDINSGKKYPGLEVLPIDVNGNGKIDAEENFYETLGDLTKAIADGRYPSPPARELFLVTKGKPASPAVKAFLNWVLTKGQDFVVSNGYILLEKDNVQRQIQKL
;
A
#
# COMPACT_ATOMS: atom_id res chain seq x y z
N ASN A 1 8.72 -6.32 -17.41
CA ASN A 1 7.36 -6.35 -17.95
C ASN A 1 7.33 -5.71 -19.34
N PRO A 2 6.71 -6.33 -20.35
CA PRO A 2 6.76 -5.86 -21.75
C PRO A 2 6.04 -4.53 -21.98
N VAL A 3 5.09 -4.17 -21.12
CA VAL A 3 4.29 -2.94 -21.24
C VAL A 3 4.55 -1.94 -20.12
N LEU A 4 5.65 -2.11 -19.38
CA LEU A 4 5.93 -1.29 -18.20
C LEU A 4 5.96 0.22 -18.51
N ALA A 5 6.58 0.62 -19.61
CA ALA A 5 6.65 2.04 -19.98
C ALA A 5 5.24 2.63 -20.20
N GLN A 6 4.36 1.89 -20.86
CA GLN A 6 2.97 2.29 -21.06
C GLN A 6 2.22 2.37 -19.72
N LEU A 7 2.35 1.35 -18.85
CA LEU A 7 1.71 1.33 -17.54
C LEU A 7 2.16 2.49 -16.65
N LYS A 8 3.42 2.89 -16.74
CA LYS A 8 3.93 4.06 -16.00
C LYS A 8 3.37 5.38 -16.53
N ALA A 9 3.15 5.48 -17.83
CA ALA A 9 2.63 6.70 -18.46
C ALA A 9 1.11 6.86 -18.31
N GLU A 10 0.38 5.76 -18.42
CA GLU A 10 -1.09 5.76 -18.38
C GLU A 10 -1.65 5.50 -16.97
N GLY A 11 -0.88 4.84 -16.11
CA GLY A 11 -1.37 4.34 -14.84
C GLY A 11 -2.38 3.19 -14.98
N MET A 12 -2.91 2.76 -13.85
CA MET A 12 -3.99 1.78 -13.81
C MET A 12 -5.18 2.34 -13.04
N LYS A 13 -6.36 2.29 -13.67
CA LYS A 13 -7.62 2.68 -13.02
C LYS A 13 -8.02 1.65 -11.97
N ARG A 14 -8.77 2.10 -10.97
CA ARG A 14 -9.31 1.23 -9.93
C ARG A 14 -10.12 0.06 -10.52
N GLU A 15 -10.89 0.30 -11.57
CA GLU A 15 -11.72 -0.71 -12.25
C GLU A 15 -10.87 -1.78 -12.95
N GLU A 16 -9.73 -1.38 -13.55
CA GLU A 16 -8.78 -2.30 -14.18
C GLU A 16 -8.10 -3.17 -13.10
N LEU A 17 -7.66 -2.56 -12.01
CA LEU A 17 -7.12 -3.29 -10.85
C LEU A 17 -8.17 -4.22 -10.23
N SER A 18 -9.42 -3.78 -10.08
CA SER A 18 -10.53 -4.60 -9.60
C SER A 18 -10.77 -5.81 -10.51
N ALA A 19 -10.71 -5.62 -11.82
CA ALA A 19 -10.86 -6.72 -12.77
C ALA A 19 -9.74 -7.76 -12.63
N ILE A 20 -8.50 -7.32 -12.39
CA ILE A 20 -7.33 -8.19 -12.21
C ILE A 20 -7.41 -8.97 -10.89
N PHE A 21 -7.70 -8.28 -9.79
CA PHE A 21 -7.59 -8.88 -8.45
C PHE A 21 -8.87 -9.54 -7.94
N LEU A 22 -10.07 -9.15 -8.41
CA LEU A 22 -11.33 -9.67 -7.87
C LEU A 22 -12.10 -10.56 -8.84
N LYS A 23 -11.95 -10.34 -10.17
CA LYS A 23 -12.82 -11.05 -11.14
C LYS A 23 -12.16 -12.29 -11.71
N ASP A 24 -11.02 -12.15 -12.37
CA ASP A 24 -10.29 -13.29 -12.93
C ASP A 24 -8.80 -12.94 -13.12
N ALA A 25 -7.93 -13.75 -12.53
CA ALA A 25 -6.48 -13.67 -12.69
C ALA A 25 -5.98 -14.03 -14.11
N LYS A 26 -6.86 -14.33 -15.07
CA LYS A 26 -6.47 -14.70 -16.45
C LYS A 26 -6.45 -13.52 -17.43
N GLN A 27 -6.46 -12.30 -16.92
CA GLN A 27 -6.42 -11.13 -17.80
C GLN A 27 -5.02 -10.91 -18.39
N ASN A 28 -4.97 -10.30 -19.56
CA ASN A 28 -3.74 -9.85 -20.15
C ASN A 28 -3.38 -8.44 -19.67
N TRP A 29 -2.09 -8.12 -19.68
CA TRP A 29 -1.65 -6.76 -19.54
C TRP A 29 -2.26 -5.87 -20.62
N LYS A 30 -2.71 -4.67 -20.25
CA LYS A 30 -3.29 -3.67 -21.17
C LYS A 30 -2.39 -3.47 -22.38
N GLY A 31 -2.94 -3.60 -23.59
CA GLY A 31 -2.17 -3.48 -24.84
C GLY A 31 -1.22 -4.63 -25.17
N SER A 32 -1.32 -5.78 -24.49
CA SER A 32 -0.44 -6.93 -24.68
C SER A 32 -1.20 -8.25 -24.75
N SER A 33 -0.58 -9.26 -25.36
CA SER A 33 -1.04 -10.67 -25.30
C SER A 33 -0.49 -11.42 -24.08
N GLU A 34 0.42 -10.82 -23.32
CA GLU A 34 1.03 -11.40 -22.12
C GLU A 34 0.03 -11.40 -20.95
N LYS A 35 -0.08 -12.55 -20.29
CA LYS A 35 -0.99 -12.72 -19.15
C LYS A 35 -0.44 -12.01 -17.92
N VAL A 36 -1.34 -11.48 -17.11
CA VAL A 36 -1.04 -10.99 -15.77
C VAL A 36 -0.99 -12.17 -14.80
N ASN A 37 0.11 -12.32 -14.08
CA ASN A 37 0.23 -13.27 -12.98
C ASN A 37 0.00 -12.55 -11.66
N VAL A 38 -1.11 -12.85 -11.00
CA VAL A 38 -1.53 -12.15 -9.78
C VAL A 38 -1.01 -12.88 -8.55
N TYR A 39 -0.41 -12.14 -7.63
CA TYR A 39 0.05 -12.62 -6.33
C TYR A 39 -0.73 -11.95 -5.21
N THR A 40 -1.18 -12.73 -4.24
CA THR A 40 -1.94 -12.27 -3.07
C THR A 40 -1.41 -12.90 -1.79
N ARG A 41 -1.95 -12.52 -0.64
CA ARG A 41 -1.55 -13.05 0.67
C ARG A 41 -2.27 -14.35 1.00
N SER A 42 -1.51 -15.34 1.51
CA SER A 42 -2.07 -16.59 2.05
C SER A 42 -2.44 -16.50 3.54
N ASP A 43 -1.86 -15.53 4.24
CA ASP A 43 -2.13 -15.25 5.65
C ASP A 43 -3.04 -14.04 5.82
N ALA A 44 -3.67 -13.92 6.99
CA ALA A 44 -4.51 -12.77 7.32
C ALA A 44 -3.66 -11.50 7.39
N ALA A 45 -3.99 -10.51 6.57
CA ALA A 45 -3.20 -9.29 6.46
C ALA A 45 -4.08 -8.04 6.28
N GLY A 46 -3.86 -7.05 7.13
CA GLY A 46 -4.57 -5.77 7.01
C GLY A 46 -4.33 -5.05 5.67
N ALA A 47 -3.17 -5.27 5.03
CA ALA A 47 -2.91 -4.77 3.68
C ALA A 47 -3.81 -5.44 2.64
N ALA A 48 -3.99 -6.77 2.72
CA ALA A 48 -4.87 -7.53 1.84
C ALA A 48 -6.34 -7.11 1.99
N GLU A 49 -6.80 -7.00 3.23
CA GLU A 49 -8.15 -6.54 3.55
C GLU A 49 -8.42 -5.13 3.01
N THR A 50 -7.48 -4.22 3.21
CA THR A 50 -7.60 -2.84 2.73
C THR A 50 -7.57 -2.76 1.21
N TRP A 51 -6.70 -3.57 0.56
CA TRP A 51 -6.64 -3.65 -0.90
C TRP A 51 -7.93 -4.19 -1.50
N ALA A 52 -8.48 -5.29 -0.95
CA ALA A 52 -9.76 -5.83 -1.38
C ALA A 52 -10.89 -4.78 -1.29
N LYS A 53 -10.99 -4.07 -0.17
CA LYS A 53 -11.99 -3.00 0.03
C LYS A 53 -11.79 -1.83 -0.93
N TYR A 54 -10.56 -1.42 -1.19
CA TYR A 54 -10.27 -0.39 -2.19
C TYR A 54 -10.80 -0.78 -3.57
N LEU A 55 -10.64 -2.04 -3.96
CA LEU A 55 -11.09 -2.56 -5.25
C LEU A 55 -12.59 -2.82 -5.34
N GLY A 56 -13.32 -2.68 -4.22
CA GLY A 56 -14.77 -2.91 -4.15
C GLY A 56 -15.16 -4.31 -3.66
N GLY A 57 -14.21 -5.11 -3.20
CA GLY A 57 -14.45 -6.36 -2.48
C GLY A 57 -14.85 -6.13 -1.03
N LYS A 58 -15.28 -7.19 -0.36
CA LYS A 58 -15.70 -7.15 1.05
C LYS A 58 -14.61 -7.64 2.00
N ALA A 59 -13.79 -8.62 1.57
CA ALA A 59 -12.78 -9.27 2.37
C ALA A 59 -11.59 -9.72 1.51
N GLN A 60 -10.43 -9.98 2.15
CA GLN A 60 -9.23 -10.41 1.44
C GLN A 60 -9.39 -11.75 0.70
N GLU A 61 -10.30 -12.60 1.15
CA GLU A 61 -10.61 -13.91 0.54
C GLU A 61 -11.19 -13.79 -0.87
N GLU A 62 -11.69 -12.63 -1.24
CA GLU A 62 -12.18 -12.35 -2.60
C GLU A 62 -11.03 -12.08 -3.59
N LEU A 63 -9.83 -11.76 -3.10
CA LEU A 63 -8.67 -11.54 -3.94
C LEU A 63 -8.24 -12.83 -4.64
N LYS A 64 -8.08 -12.74 -5.95
CA LYS A 64 -7.66 -13.86 -6.82
C LYS A 64 -6.15 -13.85 -6.99
N GLY A 65 -5.60 -14.97 -7.41
CA GLY A 65 -4.19 -15.13 -7.72
C GLY A 65 -3.49 -16.21 -6.89
N VAL A 66 -2.18 -16.28 -7.02
CA VAL A 66 -1.34 -17.21 -6.29
C VAL A 66 -1.12 -16.67 -4.87
N ALA A 67 -1.52 -17.46 -3.88
CA ALA A 67 -1.40 -17.08 -2.48
C ALA A 67 0.04 -17.29 -1.98
N VAL A 68 0.64 -16.24 -1.41
CA VAL A 68 2.02 -16.22 -0.90
C VAL A 68 2.05 -15.74 0.54
N PHE A 69 2.88 -16.35 1.37
CA PHE A 69 2.98 -16.01 2.78
C PHE A 69 3.82 -14.76 3.02
N GLY A 70 3.26 -13.81 3.73
CA GLY A 70 3.94 -12.62 4.23
C GLY A 70 4.26 -11.56 3.15
N ASP A 71 4.50 -10.33 3.59
CA ASP A 71 4.89 -9.23 2.71
C ASP A 71 6.22 -9.48 1.98
N PRO A 72 7.29 -10.01 2.65
CA PRO A 72 8.54 -10.34 1.95
C PRO A 72 8.37 -11.39 0.85
N GLY A 73 7.58 -12.43 1.13
CA GLY A 73 7.32 -13.49 0.15
C GLY A 73 6.57 -12.98 -1.07
N LEU A 74 5.58 -12.11 -0.86
CA LEU A 74 4.82 -11.52 -1.97
C LEU A 74 5.70 -10.60 -2.82
N ALA A 75 6.54 -9.77 -2.22
CA ALA A 75 7.49 -8.92 -2.93
C ALA A 75 8.48 -9.76 -3.77
N ASP A 76 9.01 -10.85 -3.20
CA ASP A 76 9.93 -11.74 -3.88
C ASP A 76 9.27 -12.50 -5.05
N ALA A 77 8.03 -12.94 -4.89
CA ALA A 77 7.26 -13.57 -5.96
C ALA A 77 7.07 -12.64 -7.16
N VAL A 78 6.64 -11.40 -6.91
CA VAL A 78 6.48 -10.39 -7.97
C VAL A 78 7.82 -10.06 -8.63
N LYS A 79 8.90 -9.90 -7.84
CA LYS A 79 10.24 -9.61 -8.35
C LYS A 79 10.78 -10.68 -9.32
N LYS A 80 10.45 -11.92 -9.08
CA LYS A 80 10.90 -13.08 -9.90
C LYS A 80 10.07 -13.29 -11.16
N ASP A 81 8.93 -12.65 -11.28
CA ASP A 81 8.00 -12.82 -12.39
C ASP A 81 7.82 -11.51 -13.18
N LYS A 82 8.35 -11.49 -14.42
CA LYS A 82 8.22 -10.33 -15.31
C LYS A 82 6.78 -9.91 -15.61
N ASN A 83 5.83 -10.82 -15.46
CA ASN A 83 4.39 -10.60 -15.66
C ASN A 83 3.62 -10.53 -14.33
N GLY A 84 4.34 -10.57 -13.22
CA GLY A 84 3.77 -10.55 -11.87
C GLY A 84 3.22 -9.20 -11.47
N ILE A 85 2.08 -9.20 -10.77
CA ILE A 85 1.53 -8.07 -10.05
C ILE A 85 1.12 -8.51 -8.65
N GLY A 86 1.32 -7.63 -7.68
CA GLY A 86 0.89 -7.80 -6.30
C GLY A 86 0.64 -6.45 -5.64
N TYR A 87 0.28 -6.47 -4.38
CA TYR A 87 0.16 -5.30 -3.53
C TYR A 87 0.99 -5.52 -2.25
N ASN A 88 1.54 -4.47 -1.69
CA ASN A 88 2.37 -4.62 -0.49
C ASN A 88 2.43 -3.32 0.33
N ASN A 89 2.95 -3.41 1.55
CA ASN A 89 3.36 -2.22 2.28
C ASN A 89 4.57 -1.58 1.59
N VAL A 90 4.65 -0.26 1.64
CA VAL A 90 5.63 0.54 0.86
C VAL A 90 7.08 0.14 1.11
N ILE A 91 7.43 -0.28 2.34
CA ILE A 91 8.79 -0.69 2.70
C ILE A 91 9.27 -1.98 2.01
N TYR A 92 8.38 -2.72 1.36
CA TYR A 92 8.72 -3.90 0.55
C TYR A 92 8.85 -3.59 -0.94
N ALA A 93 8.47 -2.38 -1.35
CA ALA A 93 8.68 -1.88 -2.70
C ALA A 93 9.86 -0.89 -2.76
N TYR A 94 10.13 -0.17 -1.67
CA TYR A 94 11.19 0.82 -1.56
C TYR A 94 12.17 0.47 -0.45
N ASP A 95 13.46 0.67 -0.72
CA ASP A 95 14.51 0.65 0.29
C ASP A 95 14.43 1.91 1.16
N ILE A 96 14.28 1.72 2.46
CA ILE A 96 14.02 2.80 3.41
C ILE A 96 15.22 3.74 3.58
N ASN A 97 16.44 3.25 3.37
CA ASN A 97 17.67 4.05 3.55
C ASN A 97 17.96 4.92 2.34
N SER A 98 17.77 4.37 1.14
CA SER A 98 18.00 5.11 -0.11
C SER A 98 16.77 5.83 -0.63
N GLY A 99 15.58 5.48 -0.16
CA GLY A 99 14.30 5.96 -0.67
C GLY A 99 13.95 5.48 -2.08
N LYS A 100 14.76 4.58 -2.67
CA LYS A 100 14.58 4.10 -4.04
C LYS A 100 13.82 2.78 -4.06
N LYS A 101 13.16 2.50 -5.18
CA LYS A 101 12.53 1.19 -5.42
C LYS A 101 13.59 0.09 -5.37
N TYR A 102 13.23 -1.07 -4.83
CA TYR A 102 14.11 -2.24 -4.88
C TYR A 102 14.35 -2.67 -6.33
N PRO A 103 15.60 -3.03 -6.69
CA PRO A 103 15.91 -3.53 -8.03
C PRO A 103 15.03 -4.72 -8.42
N GLY A 104 14.41 -4.65 -9.60
CA GLY A 104 13.50 -5.68 -10.11
C GLY A 104 12.03 -5.51 -9.71
N LEU A 105 11.72 -4.48 -8.90
CA LEU A 105 10.35 -4.06 -8.60
C LEU A 105 10.04 -2.70 -9.22
N GLU A 106 8.80 -2.53 -9.62
CA GLU A 106 8.26 -1.23 -10.02
C GLU A 106 6.93 -1.00 -9.29
N VAL A 107 6.64 0.24 -8.93
CA VAL A 107 5.37 0.63 -8.34
C VAL A 107 4.53 1.26 -9.43
N LEU A 108 3.41 0.63 -9.75
CA LEU A 108 2.53 1.12 -10.81
C LEU A 108 1.69 2.29 -10.31
N PRO A 109 1.67 3.40 -11.04
CA PRO A 109 0.80 4.52 -10.72
C PRO A 109 -0.66 4.15 -10.81
N ILE A 110 -1.46 4.74 -9.93
CA ILE A 110 -2.92 4.69 -9.98
C ILE A 110 -3.39 5.95 -10.71
N ASP A 111 -4.12 5.77 -11.81
CA ASP A 111 -4.86 6.82 -12.49
C ASP A 111 -6.12 7.11 -11.66
N VAL A 112 -6.02 8.08 -10.75
CA VAL A 112 -7.06 8.39 -9.75
C VAL A 112 -8.23 9.14 -10.39
N ASN A 113 -7.93 10.04 -11.33
CA ASN A 113 -8.94 10.84 -12.01
C ASN A 113 -9.57 10.12 -13.22
N GLY A 114 -9.00 8.98 -13.63
CA GLY A 114 -9.55 8.10 -14.67
C GLY A 114 -9.37 8.60 -16.10
N ASN A 115 -8.48 9.56 -16.34
CA ASN A 115 -8.31 10.18 -17.67
C ASN A 115 -7.40 9.38 -18.62
N GLY A 116 -6.76 8.30 -18.16
CA GLY A 116 -5.92 7.41 -18.96
C GLY A 116 -4.47 7.86 -19.11
N LYS A 117 -4.00 8.76 -18.26
CA LYS A 117 -2.61 9.20 -18.18
C LYS A 117 -2.27 9.57 -16.74
N ILE A 118 -0.99 9.54 -16.41
CA ILE A 118 -0.50 10.03 -15.12
C ILE A 118 -0.14 11.50 -15.25
N ASP A 119 -0.97 12.34 -14.65
CA ASP A 119 -0.75 13.78 -14.58
C ASP A 119 0.35 14.11 -13.53
N ALA A 120 0.86 15.35 -13.57
CA ALA A 120 1.93 15.78 -12.67
C ALA A 120 1.57 15.61 -11.18
N GLU A 121 0.29 15.77 -10.84
CA GLU A 121 -0.23 15.61 -9.47
C GLU A 121 -0.33 14.15 -9.04
N GLU A 122 -0.36 13.20 -9.97
CA GLU A 122 -0.39 11.75 -9.74
C GLU A 122 0.99 11.10 -9.86
N ASN A 123 2.00 11.83 -10.35
CA ASN A 123 3.34 11.31 -10.58
C ASN A 123 4.25 11.44 -9.34
N PHE A 124 4.03 10.60 -8.35
CA PHE A 124 4.78 10.59 -7.08
C PHE A 124 5.32 9.21 -6.70
N TYR A 125 5.45 8.29 -7.65
CA TYR A 125 5.84 6.89 -7.39
C TYR A 125 7.35 6.62 -7.55
N GLU A 126 8.16 7.65 -7.85
CA GLU A 126 9.58 7.42 -8.13
C GLU A 126 10.40 7.16 -6.86
N THR A 127 10.10 7.89 -5.78
CA THR A 127 10.78 7.69 -4.49
C THR A 127 9.80 7.44 -3.35
N LEU A 128 10.29 6.82 -2.27
CA LEU A 128 9.53 6.65 -1.02
C LEU A 128 9.08 7.99 -0.45
N GLY A 129 9.96 9.01 -0.52
CA GLY A 129 9.66 10.35 -0.01
C GLY A 129 8.51 11.02 -0.76
N ASP A 130 8.49 10.93 -2.09
CA ASP A 130 7.41 11.50 -2.90
C ASP A 130 6.08 10.79 -2.62
N LEU A 131 6.10 9.45 -2.53
CA LEU A 131 4.90 8.65 -2.24
C LEU A 131 4.35 8.93 -0.84
N THR A 132 5.20 8.94 0.19
CA THR A 132 4.76 9.23 1.57
C THR A 132 4.23 10.65 1.72
N LYS A 133 4.82 11.62 1.01
CA LYS A 133 4.29 12.98 0.94
C LYS A 133 2.92 13.02 0.27
N ALA A 134 2.74 12.31 -0.85
CA ALA A 134 1.45 12.24 -1.55
C ALA A 134 0.35 11.57 -0.70
N ILE A 135 0.71 10.60 0.14
CA ILE A 135 -0.23 10.01 1.10
C ILE A 135 -0.58 11.04 2.19
N ALA A 136 0.41 11.75 2.73
CA ALA A 136 0.20 12.73 3.79
C ALA A 136 -0.65 13.91 3.34
N ASP A 137 -0.50 14.37 2.10
CA ASP A 137 -1.26 15.51 1.55
C ASP A 137 -2.57 15.10 0.82
N GLY A 138 -2.90 13.80 0.85
CA GLY A 138 -4.19 13.28 0.34
C GLY A 138 -4.26 13.06 -1.17
N ARG A 139 -3.18 13.22 -1.92
CA ARG A 139 -3.14 12.92 -3.37
C ARG A 139 -3.17 11.41 -3.65
N TYR A 140 -2.54 10.60 -2.81
CA TYR A 140 -2.68 9.16 -2.89
C TYR A 140 -3.99 8.72 -2.22
N PRO A 141 -4.77 7.79 -2.82
CA PRO A 141 -6.08 7.43 -2.28
C PRO A 141 -6.03 6.74 -0.92
N SER A 142 -7.01 7.01 -0.10
CA SER A 142 -7.20 6.35 1.20
C SER A 142 -8.66 5.84 1.30
N PRO A 143 -8.91 4.52 1.22
CA PRO A 143 -7.93 3.46 0.99
C PRO A 143 -7.26 3.52 -0.39
N PRO A 144 -6.12 2.84 -0.68
CA PRO A 144 -5.49 1.80 0.13
C PRO A 144 -4.54 2.31 1.22
N ALA A 145 -4.19 3.61 1.24
CA ALA A 145 -3.52 4.18 2.42
C ALA A 145 -4.45 4.06 3.64
N ARG A 146 -3.88 3.79 4.82
CA ARG A 146 -4.65 3.58 6.04
C ARG A 146 -3.86 3.92 7.29
N GLU A 147 -4.58 4.28 8.33
CA GLU A 147 -4.01 4.41 9.67
C GLU A 147 -3.73 3.04 10.29
N LEU A 148 -2.76 2.99 11.20
CA LEU A 148 -2.51 1.86 12.09
C LEU A 148 -3.07 2.15 13.47
N PHE A 149 -3.70 1.15 14.09
CA PHE A 149 -4.36 1.30 15.39
C PHE A 149 -3.75 0.37 16.43
N LEU A 150 -3.52 0.90 17.62
CA LEU A 150 -3.36 0.11 18.84
C LEU A 150 -4.73 -0.01 19.51
N VAL A 151 -5.14 -1.24 19.80
CA VAL A 151 -6.48 -1.53 20.33
C VAL A 151 -6.38 -2.04 21.75
N THR A 152 -7.20 -1.50 22.66
CA THR A 152 -7.32 -1.97 24.04
C THR A 152 -8.76 -2.34 24.34
N LYS A 153 -8.97 -3.27 25.28
CA LYS A 153 -10.31 -3.59 25.78
C LYS A 153 -10.75 -2.51 26.76
N GLY A 154 -11.51 -1.54 26.26
CA GLY A 154 -11.92 -0.38 27.02
C GLY A 154 -10.79 0.62 27.28
N LYS A 155 -11.00 1.59 28.20
CA LYS A 155 -9.99 2.56 28.57
C LYS A 155 -8.83 1.90 29.31
N PRO A 156 -7.55 2.12 28.91
CA PRO A 156 -6.41 1.52 29.58
C PRO A 156 -6.37 1.89 31.07
N ALA A 157 -6.34 0.90 31.93
CA ALA A 157 -6.22 1.10 33.38
C ALA A 157 -4.76 1.03 33.87
N SER A 158 -3.94 0.17 33.24
CA SER A 158 -2.54 -0.03 33.63
C SER A 158 -1.69 1.20 33.36
N PRO A 159 -0.93 1.72 34.39
CA PRO A 159 -0.01 2.83 34.20
C PRO A 159 1.06 2.53 33.13
N ALA A 160 1.57 1.29 33.05
CA ALA A 160 2.55 0.91 32.06
C ALA A 160 2.00 0.98 30.63
N VAL A 161 0.76 0.51 30.42
CA VAL A 161 0.08 0.62 29.11
C VAL A 161 -0.14 2.07 28.73
N LYS A 162 -0.59 2.90 29.65
CA LYS A 162 -0.76 4.35 29.42
C LYS A 162 0.57 5.01 29.06
N ALA A 163 1.63 4.72 29.81
CA ALA A 163 2.97 5.26 29.53
C ALA A 163 3.47 4.85 28.14
N PHE A 164 3.29 3.58 27.76
CA PHE A 164 3.67 3.09 26.43
C PHE A 164 2.86 3.80 25.32
N LEU A 165 1.54 3.86 25.44
CA LEU A 165 0.69 4.52 24.45
C LEU A 165 1.00 6.02 24.34
N ASN A 166 1.24 6.69 25.46
CA ASN A 166 1.66 8.08 25.46
C ASN A 166 3.03 8.25 24.78
N TRP A 167 3.97 7.35 25.04
CA TRP A 167 5.26 7.36 24.36
C TRP A 167 5.10 7.20 22.84
N VAL A 168 4.29 6.24 22.36
CA VAL A 168 3.99 6.04 20.94
C VAL A 168 3.42 7.30 20.30
N LEU A 169 2.51 7.97 20.99
CA LEU A 169 1.85 9.19 20.50
C LEU A 169 2.72 10.46 20.60
N THR A 170 3.85 10.41 21.31
CA THR A 170 4.74 11.56 21.51
C THR A 170 6.13 11.27 20.95
N LYS A 171 7.08 10.86 21.77
CA LYS A 171 8.47 10.57 21.36
C LYS A 171 8.59 9.46 20.31
N GLY A 172 7.68 8.51 20.30
CA GLY A 172 7.63 7.44 19.29
C GLY A 172 7.39 7.99 17.89
N GLN A 173 6.77 9.15 17.75
CA GLN A 173 6.55 9.79 16.45
C GLN A 173 7.86 10.19 15.76
N ASP A 174 8.95 10.43 16.50
CA ASP A 174 10.26 10.77 15.94
C ASP A 174 10.86 9.62 15.09
N PHE A 175 10.39 8.39 15.32
CA PHE A 175 10.86 7.19 14.60
C PHE A 175 9.98 6.79 13.42
N VAL A 176 8.80 7.39 13.26
CA VAL A 176 7.77 6.96 12.30
C VAL A 176 8.27 7.09 10.87
N VAL A 177 8.80 8.26 10.48
CA VAL A 177 9.24 8.55 9.11
C VAL A 177 10.45 7.70 8.72
N SER A 178 11.43 7.55 9.62
CA SER A 178 12.62 6.72 9.37
C SER A 178 12.31 5.23 9.22
N ASN A 179 11.10 4.81 9.56
CA ASN A 179 10.60 3.45 9.39
C ASN A 179 9.57 3.33 8.25
N GLY A 180 9.47 4.32 7.37
CA GLY A 180 8.62 4.28 6.17
C GLY A 180 7.13 4.50 6.42
N TYR A 181 6.79 5.09 7.58
CA TYR A 181 5.41 5.46 7.90
C TYR A 181 5.22 6.97 7.83
N ILE A 182 4.00 7.42 7.98
CA ILE A 182 3.61 8.82 7.92
C ILE A 182 3.22 9.29 9.31
N LEU A 183 3.68 10.49 9.67
CA LEU A 183 3.33 11.13 10.95
C LEU A 183 1.82 11.36 11.04
N LEU A 184 1.28 11.13 12.22
CA LEU A 184 -0.07 11.59 12.54
C LEU A 184 -0.10 13.12 12.59
N GLU A 185 -1.21 13.70 12.14
CA GLU A 185 -1.46 15.12 12.33
C GLU A 185 -1.51 15.48 13.82
N LYS A 186 -0.98 16.65 14.18
CA LYS A 186 -0.87 17.10 15.57
C LYS A 186 -2.20 17.06 16.31
N ASP A 187 -3.27 17.49 15.68
CA ASP A 187 -4.62 17.49 16.28
C ASP A 187 -5.12 16.07 16.52
N ASN A 188 -4.79 15.12 15.63
CA ASN A 188 -5.12 13.71 15.82
C ASN A 188 -4.34 13.14 17.03
N VAL A 189 -3.04 13.41 17.10
CA VAL A 189 -2.21 13.00 18.26
C VAL A 189 -2.82 13.51 19.57
N GLN A 190 -3.18 14.79 19.65
CA GLN A 190 -3.79 15.37 20.86
C GLN A 190 -5.10 14.69 21.22
N ARG A 191 -5.97 14.45 20.25
CA ARG A 191 -7.23 13.71 20.48
C ARG A 191 -7.00 12.29 20.98
N GLN A 192 -5.96 11.60 20.51
CA GLN A 192 -5.66 10.26 21.00
C GLN A 192 -5.08 10.28 22.42
N ILE A 193 -4.22 11.24 22.75
CA ILE A 193 -3.67 11.40 24.11
C ILE A 193 -4.79 11.63 25.13
N GLN A 194 -5.81 12.44 24.79
CA GLN A 194 -6.96 12.68 25.67
C GLN A 194 -7.79 11.44 25.99
N LYS A 195 -7.68 10.37 25.19
CA LYS A 195 -8.37 9.09 25.44
C LYS A 195 -7.66 8.20 26.48
N LEU A 196 -6.40 8.48 26.82
CA LEU A 196 -5.60 7.72 27.78
C LEU A 196 -5.94 8.10 29.23
#